data_d235028c370d50d284061dffb22f23d1
#
_entry.id   d235028c370d50d284061dffb22f23d1
#
_cell.length_a   1.000
_cell.length_b   1.000
_cell.length_c   1.000
_cell.angle_alpha   90.00
_cell.angle_beta   90.00
_cell.angle_gamma   90.00
#
_symmetry.space_group_name_H-M   'P 1'
#
loop_
_entity.id
_entity.type
_entity.pdbx_description
1 polymer ?
#
loop_
_entity_poly.entity_id
_entity_poly.type
_entity_poly.pdbx_seq_one_letter_code
_entity_poly.pdbx_strand_id
1 'polypeptide(L)'
;MRVYKKVNELIGNTPIIQLEKFGANLFAKCEFLNPSHSIKDRAAFAMIQSALDEGKIDSKTVIVEATSGNTGIALAMICADLGLQFVATMPESMSIERRKMITLFGAQLELTPASLGMKGAVDKANEILKNTPNSFMPSQFDNLANKNAHRKTTALEILKDLDNDLDIFVAGFGTGGTISGVGEVLKEKLEKIHIVAVEPLASPLLSKGEAGSHKIQGIGANFIPAILNKDVIDEIITVSNEDAINTAKDLAKNGLMVGISSGANVFAASVLAKKFPDKKILTVLNDTAERYLSTDLFA
;
A
#
# COMPACT_ATOMS: atom_id res chain seq x y z
N MET A 1 8.58 28.15 -9.96
CA MET A 1 7.34 28.03 -9.15
C MET A 1 6.65 26.74 -9.56
N ARG A 2 6.43 25.79 -8.64
CA ARG A 2 5.72 24.53 -8.95
C ARG A 2 4.22 24.76 -8.69
N VAL A 3 3.42 24.92 -9.76
CA VAL A 3 1.96 25.00 -9.69
C VAL A 3 1.39 23.82 -10.45
N TYR A 4 0.69 22.96 -9.76
CA TYR A 4 0.04 21.78 -10.32
C TYR A 4 -1.40 22.10 -10.71
N LYS A 5 -1.90 21.48 -11.78
CA LYS A 5 -3.25 21.70 -12.30
C LYS A 5 -4.26 20.66 -11.83
N LYS A 6 -3.77 19.45 -11.49
CA LYS A 6 -4.58 18.31 -11.06
C LYS A 6 -4.01 17.67 -9.81
N VAL A 7 -4.85 17.04 -9.01
CA VAL A 7 -4.44 16.38 -7.78
C VAL A 7 -3.52 15.18 -8.06
N ASN A 8 -3.75 14.46 -9.15
CA ASN A 8 -2.91 13.33 -9.53
C ASN A 8 -1.44 13.68 -9.82
N GLU A 9 -1.15 14.94 -10.19
CA GLU A 9 0.22 15.43 -10.40
C GLU A 9 1.03 15.56 -9.10
N LEU A 10 0.35 15.51 -7.94
CA LEU A 10 0.96 15.54 -6.61
C LEU A 10 1.42 14.16 -6.13
N ILE A 11 1.05 13.09 -6.85
CA ILE A 11 1.37 11.71 -6.46
C ILE A 11 2.87 11.45 -6.67
N GLY A 12 3.49 10.87 -5.65
CA GLY A 12 4.91 10.53 -5.71
C GLY A 12 5.83 11.67 -5.27
N ASN A 13 7.11 11.54 -5.61
CA ASN A 13 8.18 12.43 -5.14
C ASN A 13 8.14 12.66 -3.62
N THR A 14 7.77 11.61 -2.89
CA THR A 14 7.69 11.64 -1.42
C THR A 14 9.10 11.66 -0.83
N PRO A 15 9.34 12.42 0.25
CA PRO A 15 10.67 12.49 0.86
C PRO A 15 11.04 11.19 1.59
N ILE A 16 12.34 11.07 1.88
CA ILE A 16 12.90 10.07 2.78
C ILE A 16 13.28 10.76 4.09
N ILE A 17 12.93 10.14 5.22
CA ILE A 17 13.32 10.59 6.56
C ILE A 17 14.26 9.58 7.22
N GLN A 18 15.25 10.04 7.96
CA GLN A 18 16.08 9.20 8.80
C GLN A 18 15.36 8.93 10.13
N LEU A 19 15.33 7.67 10.54
CA LEU A 19 14.70 7.21 11.79
C LEU A 19 15.76 6.84 12.83
N GLU A 20 16.61 7.79 13.21
CA GLU A 20 17.80 7.60 14.04
C GLU A 20 17.50 6.86 15.37
N LYS A 21 16.35 7.13 15.99
CA LYS A 21 15.92 6.45 17.23
C LYS A 21 15.62 4.96 17.06
N PHE A 22 15.38 4.52 15.83
CA PHE A 22 15.10 3.12 15.48
C PHE A 22 16.33 2.42 14.88
N GLY A 23 17.33 3.18 14.46
CA GLY A 23 18.59 2.71 13.92
C GLY A 23 19.38 3.84 13.26
N ALA A 24 20.67 3.95 13.53
CA ALA A 24 21.51 5.07 13.06
C ALA A 24 21.48 5.24 11.52
N ASN A 25 21.44 4.12 10.78
CA ASN A 25 21.40 4.09 9.32
C ASN A 25 20.04 3.59 8.78
N LEU A 26 18.97 3.81 9.54
CA LEU A 26 17.60 3.47 9.14
C LEU A 26 16.88 4.67 8.55
N PHE A 27 16.35 4.49 7.36
CA PHE A 27 15.59 5.49 6.61
C PHE A 27 14.19 4.98 6.27
N ALA A 28 13.26 5.90 6.04
CA ALA A 28 11.90 5.56 5.64
C ALA A 28 11.35 6.51 4.57
N LYS A 29 10.77 5.96 3.51
CA LYS A 29 10.09 6.73 2.46
C LYS A 29 8.69 7.09 2.91
N CYS A 30 8.36 8.38 2.94
CA CYS A 30 7.14 8.93 3.53
C CYS A 30 5.95 8.87 2.56
N GLU A 31 5.46 7.67 2.25
CA GLU A 31 4.34 7.47 1.32
C GLU A 31 3.00 8.00 1.84
N PHE A 32 2.89 8.27 3.14
CA PHE A 32 1.74 8.96 3.73
C PHE A 32 1.60 10.43 3.29
N LEU A 33 2.59 11.01 2.61
CA LEU A 33 2.54 12.36 2.04
C LEU A 33 1.93 12.42 0.63
N ASN A 34 1.52 11.29 0.05
CA ASN A 34 0.69 11.31 -1.15
C ASN A 34 -0.68 11.98 -0.88
N PRO A 35 -1.38 12.50 -1.90
CA PRO A 35 -2.62 13.29 -1.74
C PRO A 35 -3.75 12.64 -0.93
N SER A 36 -3.98 11.32 -1.09
CA SER A 36 -4.95 10.60 -0.25
C SER A 36 -4.32 9.99 1.00
N HIS A 37 -3.09 10.40 1.33
CA HIS A 37 -2.31 9.98 2.49
C HIS A 37 -1.95 8.50 2.52
N SER A 38 -1.68 7.89 1.35
CA SER A 38 -1.15 6.53 1.30
C SER A 38 -0.37 6.19 0.02
N ILE A 39 0.46 5.16 0.12
CA ILE A 39 1.19 4.55 -1.01
C ILE A 39 0.25 4.07 -2.13
N LYS A 40 -1.03 3.83 -1.84
CA LYS A 40 -2.00 3.32 -2.81
C LYS A 40 -2.38 4.33 -3.89
N ASP A 41 -2.11 5.61 -3.68
CA ASP A 41 -2.31 6.65 -4.70
C ASP A 41 -1.52 6.32 -5.98
N ARG A 42 -0.28 5.82 -5.83
CA ARG A 42 0.54 5.41 -6.96
C ARG A 42 -0.07 4.26 -7.77
N ALA A 43 -0.50 3.22 -7.07
CA ALA A 43 -1.10 2.04 -7.70
C ALA A 43 -2.45 2.39 -8.33
N ALA A 44 -3.32 3.11 -7.62
CA ALA A 44 -4.64 3.52 -8.10
C ALA A 44 -4.52 4.38 -9.37
N PHE A 45 -3.67 5.40 -9.34
CA PHE A 45 -3.44 6.25 -10.50
C PHE A 45 -2.92 5.47 -11.70
N ALA A 46 -1.91 4.62 -11.49
CA ALA A 46 -1.33 3.85 -12.58
C ALA A 46 -2.32 2.86 -13.21
N MET A 47 -3.17 2.21 -12.42
CA MET A 47 -4.18 1.28 -12.93
C MET A 47 -5.24 2.01 -13.77
N ILE A 48 -5.71 3.17 -13.32
CA ILE A 48 -6.70 3.98 -14.06
C ILE A 48 -6.07 4.60 -15.31
N GLN A 49 -4.87 5.18 -15.18
CA GLN A 49 -4.18 5.81 -16.32
C GLN A 49 -3.84 4.78 -17.42
N SER A 50 -3.34 3.59 -17.04
CA SER A 50 -3.08 2.51 -18.01
C SER A 50 -4.36 2.10 -18.74
N ALA A 51 -5.49 2.01 -18.03
CA ALA A 51 -6.77 1.66 -18.66
C ALA A 51 -7.27 2.75 -19.62
N LEU A 52 -7.05 4.04 -19.30
CA LEU A 52 -7.33 5.17 -20.20
C LEU A 52 -6.44 5.13 -21.45
N ASP A 53 -5.13 4.96 -21.25
CA ASP A 53 -4.13 4.93 -22.35
C ASP A 53 -4.36 3.75 -23.30
N GLU A 54 -4.86 2.64 -22.80
CA GLU A 54 -5.20 1.43 -23.54
C GLU A 54 -6.60 1.48 -24.17
N GLY A 55 -7.37 2.54 -23.94
CA GLY A 55 -8.75 2.69 -24.43
C GLY A 55 -9.76 1.70 -23.82
N LYS A 56 -9.42 1.10 -22.67
CA LYS A 56 -10.30 0.18 -21.94
C LYS A 56 -11.39 0.91 -21.16
N ILE A 57 -11.16 2.17 -20.82
CA ILE A 57 -12.12 3.06 -20.14
C ILE A 57 -12.17 4.43 -20.82
N ASP A 58 -13.30 5.08 -20.68
CA ASP A 58 -13.57 6.45 -21.12
C ASP A 58 -14.21 7.28 -20.01
N SER A 59 -14.58 8.54 -20.28
CA SER A 59 -15.18 9.45 -19.32
C SER A 59 -16.56 9.02 -18.78
N LYS A 60 -17.18 7.99 -19.35
CA LYS A 60 -18.50 7.45 -18.97
C LYS A 60 -18.39 6.11 -18.26
N THR A 61 -17.18 5.55 -18.18
CA THR A 61 -16.95 4.23 -17.57
C THR A 61 -17.13 4.31 -16.06
N VAL A 62 -17.89 3.37 -15.51
CA VAL A 62 -18.04 3.18 -14.06
C VAL A 62 -16.90 2.31 -13.56
N ILE A 63 -16.06 2.86 -12.68
CA ILE A 63 -15.00 2.09 -12.03
C ILE A 63 -15.60 1.36 -10.83
N VAL A 64 -15.30 0.07 -10.69
CA VAL A 64 -15.81 -0.79 -9.60
C VAL A 64 -14.64 -1.52 -8.96
N GLU A 65 -14.51 -1.51 -7.63
CA GLU A 65 -13.45 -2.27 -6.94
C GLU A 65 -13.95 -2.80 -5.60
N ALA A 66 -13.66 -4.07 -5.32
CA ALA A 66 -13.88 -4.66 -4.00
C ALA A 66 -12.69 -4.30 -3.10
N THR A 67 -12.89 -3.31 -2.24
CA THR A 67 -11.79 -2.80 -1.40
C THR A 67 -12.30 -2.13 -0.14
N SER A 68 -11.71 -2.48 0.99
CA SER A 68 -12.04 -1.92 2.31
C SER A 68 -10.96 -0.99 2.85
N GLY A 69 -9.91 -0.71 2.08
CA GLY A 69 -8.72 -0.03 2.58
C GLY A 69 -8.31 1.19 1.76
N ASN A 70 -7.03 1.48 1.83
CA ASN A 70 -6.41 2.64 1.18
C ASN A 70 -6.61 2.67 -0.34
N THR A 71 -6.71 1.51 -0.99
CA THR A 71 -7.00 1.45 -2.42
C THR A 71 -8.34 2.07 -2.77
N GLY A 72 -9.38 1.82 -1.96
CA GLY A 72 -10.70 2.43 -2.16
C GLY A 72 -10.66 3.96 -2.03
N ILE A 73 -9.93 4.47 -1.04
CA ILE A 73 -9.75 5.92 -0.83
C ILE A 73 -8.98 6.52 -2.00
N ALA A 74 -7.89 5.89 -2.43
CA ALA A 74 -7.08 6.36 -3.55
C ALA A 74 -7.85 6.35 -4.88
N LEU A 75 -8.60 5.27 -5.17
CA LEU A 75 -9.46 5.19 -6.36
C LEU A 75 -10.56 6.26 -6.32
N ALA A 76 -11.19 6.48 -5.15
CA ALA A 76 -12.20 7.52 -5.00
C ALA A 76 -11.63 8.92 -5.31
N MET A 77 -10.45 9.25 -4.78
CA MET A 77 -9.74 10.50 -5.07
C MET A 77 -9.39 10.63 -6.57
N ILE A 78 -8.81 9.58 -7.17
CA ILE A 78 -8.42 9.60 -8.59
C ILE A 78 -9.64 9.74 -9.51
N CYS A 79 -10.72 9.01 -9.22
CA CYS A 79 -11.94 9.12 -10.01
C CYS A 79 -12.57 10.49 -9.87
N ALA A 80 -12.56 11.10 -8.67
CA ALA A 80 -13.03 12.47 -8.49
C ALA A 80 -12.19 13.49 -9.29
N ASP A 81 -10.85 13.37 -9.30
CA ASP A 81 -9.94 14.24 -10.05
C ASP A 81 -10.13 14.11 -11.59
N LEU A 82 -10.46 12.91 -12.06
CA LEU A 82 -10.64 12.60 -13.49
C LEU A 82 -12.10 12.71 -13.97
N GLY A 83 -13.06 12.98 -13.07
CA GLY A 83 -14.47 13.03 -13.40
C GLY A 83 -15.10 11.67 -13.73
N LEU A 84 -14.54 10.58 -13.20
CA LEU A 84 -15.05 9.21 -13.37
C LEU A 84 -15.99 8.84 -12.22
N GLN A 85 -16.97 7.99 -12.50
CA GLN A 85 -17.78 7.39 -11.45
C GLN A 85 -17.04 6.24 -10.78
N PHE A 86 -17.11 6.15 -9.45
CA PHE A 86 -16.50 5.04 -8.71
C PHE A 86 -17.51 4.40 -7.75
N VAL A 87 -17.57 3.08 -7.76
CA VAL A 87 -18.35 2.24 -6.84
C VAL A 87 -17.37 1.35 -6.08
N ALA A 88 -17.29 1.55 -4.76
CA ALA A 88 -16.54 0.69 -3.86
C ALA A 88 -17.46 -0.33 -3.22
N THR A 89 -17.10 -1.60 -3.22
CA THR A 89 -17.82 -2.64 -2.49
C THR A 89 -17.01 -3.12 -1.29
N MET A 90 -17.62 -3.24 -0.13
CA MET A 90 -16.95 -3.72 1.09
C MET A 90 -17.94 -4.26 2.13
N PRO A 91 -17.48 -5.13 3.06
CA PRO A 91 -18.30 -5.56 4.19
C PRO A 91 -18.69 -4.39 5.10
N GLU A 92 -19.90 -4.43 5.65
CA GLU A 92 -20.40 -3.43 6.60
C GLU A 92 -19.61 -3.37 7.93
N SER A 93 -18.79 -4.38 8.22
CA SER A 93 -17.88 -4.42 9.38
C SER A 93 -16.61 -3.56 9.21
N MET A 94 -16.39 -3.01 8.02
CA MET A 94 -15.19 -2.20 7.76
C MET A 94 -15.25 -0.83 8.44
N SER A 95 -14.09 -0.25 8.71
CA SER A 95 -13.89 1.01 9.41
C SER A 95 -14.77 2.14 8.88
N ILE A 96 -15.47 2.80 9.80
CA ILE A 96 -16.36 3.92 9.48
C ILE A 96 -15.58 5.11 8.90
N GLU A 97 -14.34 5.31 9.32
CA GLU A 97 -13.46 6.37 8.87
C GLU A 97 -13.22 6.23 7.35
N ARG A 98 -12.87 5.03 6.91
CA ARG A 98 -12.62 4.75 5.48
C ARG A 98 -13.86 4.89 4.62
N ARG A 99 -15.03 4.42 5.12
CA ARG A 99 -16.30 4.62 4.44
C ARG A 99 -16.59 6.12 4.22
N LYS A 100 -16.44 6.93 5.28
CA LYS A 100 -16.62 8.38 5.21
C LYS A 100 -15.63 9.06 4.26
N MET A 101 -14.37 8.62 4.22
CA MET A 101 -13.38 9.16 3.29
C MET A 101 -13.72 8.85 1.84
N ILE A 102 -14.13 7.63 1.53
CA ILE A 102 -14.54 7.20 0.19
C ILE A 102 -15.76 8.01 -0.29
N THR A 103 -16.79 8.12 0.55
CA THR A 103 -18.01 8.88 0.20
C THR A 103 -17.78 10.39 0.12
N LEU A 104 -16.82 10.94 0.89
CA LEU A 104 -16.44 12.35 0.83
C LEU A 104 -15.90 12.74 -0.57
N PHE A 105 -15.20 11.83 -1.24
CA PHE A 105 -14.75 12.01 -2.62
C PHE A 105 -15.86 11.84 -3.67
N GLY A 106 -17.11 11.58 -3.24
CA GLY A 106 -18.27 11.43 -4.13
C GLY A 106 -18.46 10.01 -4.69
N ALA A 107 -17.68 9.03 -4.22
CA ALA A 107 -17.84 7.65 -4.65
C ALA A 107 -19.09 7.01 -4.03
N GLN A 108 -19.72 6.14 -4.80
CA GLN A 108 -20.81 5.27 -4.31
C GLN A 108 -20.22 4.13 -3.48
N LEU A 109 -20.89 3.81 -2.37
CA LEU A 109 -20.48 2.75 -1.47
C LEU A 109 -21.56 1.67 -1.38
N GLU A 110 -21.21 0.45 -1.79
CA GLU A 110 -22.06 -0.73 -1.69
C GLU A 110 -21.60 -1.63 -0.54
N LEU A 111 -22.39 -1.67 0.53
CA LEU A 111 -22.07 -2.47 1.71
C LEU A 111 -22.66 -3.88 1.57
N THR A 112 -21.86 -4.87 1.93
CA THR A 112 -22.28 -6.29 1.96
C THR A 112 -22.35 -6.80 3.39
N PRO A 113 -23.13 -7.85 3.68
CA PRO A 113 -23.22 -8.42 5.02
C PRO A 113 -21.85 -8.80 5.59
N ALA A 114 -21.60 -8.43 6.85
CA ALA A 114 -20.32 -8.70 7.54
C ALA A 114 -19.95 -10.19 7.54
N SER A 115 -20.94 -11.08 7.63
CA SER A 115 -20.77 -12.54 7.63
C SER A 115 -20.16 -13.10 6.35
N LEU A 116 -20.26 -12.38 5.22
CA LEU A 116 -19.70 -12.79 3.93
C LEU A 116 -18.26 -12.32 3.74
N GLY A 117 -17.75 -11.46 4.61
CA GLY A 117 -16.39 -10.90 4.54
C GLY A 117 -16.06 -10.29 3.18
N MET A 118 -14.79 -10.25 2.82
CA MET A 118 -14.35 -9.70 1.53
C MET A 118 -14.86 -10.50 0.32
N LYS A 119 -15.16 -11.79 0.50
CA LYS A 119 -15.77 -12.60 -0.58
C LYS A 119 -17.10 -12.00 -1.02
N GLY A 120 -17.98 -11.64 -0.08
CA GLY A 120 -19.24 -10.97 -0.41
C GLY A 120 -19.06 -9.65 -1.16
N ALA A 121 -18.03 -8.88 -0.81
CA ALA A 121 -17.71 -7.64 -1.53
C ALA A 121 -17.25 -7.91 -2.97
N VAL A 122 -16.40 -8.92 -3.18
CA VAL A 122 -15.97 -9.34 -4.53
C VAL A 122 -17.15 -9.83 -5.37
N ASP A 123 -18.00 -10.67 -4.80
CA ASP A 123 -19.21 -11.17 -5.48
C ASP A 123 -20.13 -10.00 -5.90
N LYS A 124 -20.30 -8.99 -5.02
CA LYS A 124 -21.09 -7.79 -5.31
C LYS A 124 -20.44 -6.91 -6.40
N ALA A 125 -19.14 -6.74 -6.39
CA ALA A 125 -18.42 -6.02 -7.45
C ALA A 125 -18.63 -6.70 -8.81
N ASN A 126 -18.53 -8.03 -8.87
CA ASN A 126 -18.75 -8.80 -10.10
C ASN A 126 -20.21 -8.70 -10.58
N GLU A 127 -21.19 -8.69 -9.66
CA GLU A 127 -22.59 -8.45 -9.99
C GLU A 127 -22.79 -7.08 -10.66
N ILE A 128 -22.19 -6.03 -10.09
CA ILE A 128 -22.26 -4.66 -10.64
C ILE A 128 -21.64 -4.61 -12.04
N LEU A 129 -20.44 -5.19 -12.23
CA LEU A 129 -19.78 -5.26 -13.54
C LEU A 129 -20.67 -5.95 -14.58
N LYS A 130 -21.30 -7.07 -14.22
CA LYS A 130 -22.19 -7.81 -15.13
C LYS A 130 -23.41 -7.00 -15.54
N ASN A 131 -23.93 -6.17 -14.64
CA ASN A 131 -25.15 -5.39 -14.84
C ASN A 131 -24.89 -3.98 -15.38
N THR A 132 -23.62 -3.56 -15.50
CA THR A 132 -23.22 -2.23 -15.97
C THR A 132 -22.29 -2.37 -17.18
N PRO A 133 -22.83 -2.29 -18.41
CA PRO A 133 -22.07 -2.62 -19.64
C PRO A 133 -20.78 -1.81 -19.81
N ASN A 134 -20.76 -0.51 -19.47
CA ASN A 134 -19.55 0.33 -19.50
C ASN A 134 -18.97 0.46 -18.09
N SER A 135 -18.41 -0.63 -17.59
CA SER A 135 -17.73 -0.66 -16.28
C SER A 135 -16.39 -1.37 -16.34
N PHE A 136 -15.51 -1.05 -15.40
CA PHE A 136 -14.15 -1.57 -15.33
C PHE A 136 -13.72 -1.80 -13.89
N MET A 137 -13.07 -2.95 -13.64
CA MET A 137 -12.45 -3.27 -12.35
C MET A 137 -10.92 -3.17 -12.47
N PRO A 138 -10.28 -2.29 -11.70
CA PRO A 138 -8.82 -2.17 -11.65
C PRO A 138 -8.09 -3.45 -11.23
N SER A 139 -8.69 -4.27 -10.36
CA SER A 139 -8.14 -5.58 -9.92
C SER A 139 -6.74 -5.48 -9.34
N GLN A 140 -6.60 -4.77 -8.22
CA GLN A 140 -5.31 -4.40 -7.63
C GLN A 140 -4.32 -5.57 -7.40
N PHE A 141 -4.80 -6.80 -7.23
CA PHE A 141 -3.98 -7.98 -6.94
C PHE A 141 -3.42 -8.67 -8.19
N ASP A 142 -4.00 -8.37 -9.36
CA ASP A 142 -3.67 -9.03 -10.63
C ASP A 142 -3.14 -8.04 -11.68
N ASN A 143 -3.41 -6.74 -11.51
CA ASN A 143 -3.07 -5.72 -12.49
C ASN A 143 -1.60 -5.32 -12.42
N LEU A 144 -0.83 -5.62 -13.46
CA LEU A 144 0.59 -5.29 -13.54
C LEU A 144 0.88 -3.78 -13.50
N ALA A 145 -0.09 -2.91 -13.83
CA ALA A 145 0.08 -1.47 -13.70
C ALA A 145 0.38 -1.05 -12.26
N ASN A 146 -0.15 -1.76 -11.25
CA ASN A 146 0.17 -1.57 -9.85
C ASN A 146 1.68 -1.77 -9.59
N LYS A 147 2.25 -2.90 -9.99
CA LYS A 147 3.69 -3.17 -9.86
C LYS A 147 4.52 -2.16 -10.66
N ASN A 148 4.10 -1.89 -11.89
CA ASN A 148 4.81 -0.97 -12.79
C ASN A 148 4.82 0.47 -12.27
N ALA A 149 3.81 0.92 -11.51
CA ALA A 149 3.85 2.20 -10.82
C ALA A 149 5.09 2.32 -9.94
N HIS A 150 5.35 1.31 -9.13
CA HIS A 150 6.50 1.29 -8.22
C HIS A 150 7.84 1.15 -8.95
N ARG A 151 7.88 0.40 -10.06
CA ARG A 151 9.07 0.34 -10.93
C ARG A 151 9.42 1.72 -11.51
N LYS A 152 8.41 2.42 -12.04
CA LYS A 152 8.60 3.67 -12.79
C LYS A 152 8.72 4.92 -11.91
N THR A 153 8.31 4.84 -10.64
CA THR A 153 8.30 6.00 -9.74
C THR A 153 9.04 5.72 -8.43
N THR A 154 8.48 4.94 -7.53
CA THR A 154 9.01 4.71 -6.18
C THR A 154 10.47 4.25 -6.17
N ALA A 155 10.81 3.27 -7.01
CA ALA A 155 12.17 2.75 -7.09
C ALA A 155 13.17 3.79 -7.61
N LEU A 156 12.79 4.56 -8.63
CA LEU A 156 13.66 5.59 -9.21
C LEU A 156 13.83 6.77 -8.26
N GLU A 157 12.80 7.13 -7.51
CA GLU A 157 12.89 8.13 -6.45
C GLU A 157 13.85 7.67 -5.34
N ILE A 158 13.74 6.41 -4.90
CA ILE A 158 14.66 5.83 -3.89
C ILE A 158 16.11 5.89 -4.36
N LEU A 159 16.39 5.43 -5.57
CA LEU A 159 17.76 5.46 -6.13
C LEU A 159 18.31 6.88 -6.20
N LYS A 160 17.50 7.83 -6.64
CA LYS A 160 17.87 9.24 -6.74
C LYS A 160 18.11 9.87 -5.37
N ASP A 161 17.18 9.66 -4.42
CA ASP A 161 17.20 10.33 -3.12
C ASP A 161 18.31 9.78 -2.20
N LEU A 162 18.79 8.56 -2.46
CA LEU A 162 19.89 7.91 -1.74
C LEU A 162 21.18 7.79 -2.56
N ASP A 163 21.30 8.47 -3.71
CA ASP A 163 22.48 8.45 -4.58
C ASP A 163 22.95 7.03 -4.96
N ASN A 164 22.01 6.09 -5.16
CA ASN A 164 22.25 4.66 -5.39
C ASN A 164 23.00 3.96 -4.24
N ASP A 165 23.00 4.52 -3.05
CA ASP A 165 23.67 3.98 -1.86
C ASP A 165 22.62 3.39 -0.90
N LEU A 166 22.29 2.12 -1.07
CA LEU A 166 21.35 1.36 -0.26
C LEU A 166 21.74 -0.11 -0.19
N ASP A 167 21.78 -0.66 1.02
CA ASP A 167 22.14 -2.07 1.25
C ASP A 167 20.91 -2.97 1.42
N ILE A 168 19.87 -2.47 2.12
CA ILE A 168 18.71 -3.30 2.47
C ILE A 168 17.42 -2.51 2.23
N PHE A 169 16.47 -3.11 1.51
CA PHE A 169 15.11 -2.58 1.36
C PHE A 169 14.11 -3.48 2.07
N VAL A 170 13.27 -2.91 2.95
CA VAL A 170 12.31 -3.64 3.79
C VAL A 170 10.90 -3.15 3.48
N ALA A 171 9.99 -4.05 3.10
CA ALA A 171 8.60 -3.69 2.88
C ALA A 171 7.63 -4.85 3.17
N GLY A 172 6.52 -4.55 3.83
CA GLY A 172 5.37 -5.45 3.93
C GLY A 172 4.63 -5.55 2.59
N PHE A 173 4.01 -6.69 2.33
CA PHE A 173 3.24 -6.88 1.11
C PHE A 173 1.75 -7.12 1.41
N GLY A 174 0.90 -6.34 0.74
CA GLY A 174 -0.54 -6.59 0.59
C GLY A 174 -0.80 -7.13 -0.80
N THR A 175 -0.75 -6.27 -1.82
CA THR A 175 -0.85 -6.68 -3.24
C THR A 175 0.48 -7.20 -3.81
N GLY A 176 1.59 -6.93 -3.15
CA GLY A 176 2.92 -7.25 -3.67
C GLY A 176 3.52 -6.19 -4.60
N GLY A 177 2.73 -5.21 -5.03
CA GLY A 177 3.17 -4.22 -6.03
C GLY A 177 4.41 -3.45 -5.62
N THR A 178 4.48 -2.97 -4.37
CA THR A 178 5.62 -2.19 -3.86
C THR A 178 6.89 -3.02 -3.80
N ILE A 179 6.86 -4.14 -3.07
CA ILE A 179 8.07 -4.94 -2.87
C ILE A 179 8.59 -5.53 -4.18
N SER A 180 7.69 -5.99 -5.07
CA SER A 180 8.07 -6.51 -6.38
C SER A 180 8.60 -5.39 -7.28
N GLY A 181 7.85 -4.29 -7.43
CA GLY A 181 8.24 -3.22 -8.34
C GLY A 181 9.52 -2.50 -7.92
N VAL A 182 9.68 -2.21 -6.63
CA VAL A 182 10.91 -1.62 -6.09
C VAL A 182 12.04 -2.65 -6.13
N GLY A 183 11.81 -3.87 -5.63
CA GLY A 183 12.84 -4.91 -5.56
C GLY A 183 13.42 -5.27 -6.91
N GLU A 184 12.60 -5.41 -7.97
CA GLU A 184 13.08 -5.66 -9.33
C GLU A 184 14.07 -4.59 -9.79
N VAL A 185 13.70 -3.30 -9.66
CA VAL A 185 14.57 -2.20 -10.11
C VAL A 185 15.82 -2.06 -9.24
N LEU A 186 15.69 -2.22 -7.92
CA LEU A 186 16.85 -2.15 -7.03
C LEU A 186 17.84 -3.29 -7.35
N LYS A 187 17.38 -4.52 -7.60
CA LYS A 187 18.25 -5.64 -8.00
C LYS A 187 18.89 -5.43 -9.40
N GLU A 188 18.21 -4.73 -10.30
CA GLU A 188 18.80 -4.35 -11.61
C GLU A 188 19.91 -3.29 -11.47
N LYS A 189 19.87 -2.44 -10.44
CA LYS A 189 20.75 -1.27 -10.30
C LYS A 189 21.81 -1.40 -9.21
N LEU A 190 21.57 -2.21 -8.17
CA LEU A 190 22.42 -2.35 -7.00
C LEU A 190 22.78 -3.83 -6.82
N GLU A 191 24.01 -4.19 -7.17
CA GLU A 191 24.49 -5.58 -7.21
C GLU A 191 24.32 -6.35 -5.89
N LYS A 192 24.43 -5.65 -4.75
CA LYS A 192 24.44 -6.27 -3.41
C LYS A 192 23.20 -5.94 -2.58
N ILE A 193 22.13 -5.43 -3.20
CA ILE A 193 20.90 -5.08 -2.48
C ILE A 193 20.25 -6.34 -1.89
N HIS A 194 19.82 -6.24 -0.64
CA HIS A 194 19.06 -7.29 0.06
C HIS A 194 17.61 -6.85 0.24
N ILE A 195 16.67 -7.62 -0.29
CA ILE A 195 15.23 -7.30 -0.27
C ILE A 195 14.55 -8.15 0.79
N VAL A 196 13.92 -7.48 1.76
CA VAL A 196 13.28 -8.13 2.91
C VAL A 196 11.77 -7.91 2.87
N ALA A 197 11.02 -9.00 2.82
CA ALA A 197 9.57 -8.97 2.94
C ALA A 197 9.15 -9.01 4.41
N VAL A 198 8.10 -8.25 4.74
CA VAL A 198 7.47 -8.30 6.06
C VAL A 198 6.09 -8.92 5.94
N GLU A 199 5.81 -9.93 6.76
CA GLU A 199 4.49 -10.55 6.87
C GLU A 199 4.04 -10.65 8.33
N PRO A 200 2.72 -10.73 8.60
CA PRO A 200 2.21 -10.91 9.96
C PRO A 200 2.61 -12.27 10.54
N LEU A 201 3.11 -12.30 11.77
CA LEU A 201 3.43 -13.55 12.49
C LEU A 201 2.22 -14.49 12.59
N ALA A 202 1.00 -13.94 12.69
CA ALA A 202 -0.24 -14.71 12.75
C ALA A 202 -0.73 -15.19 11.36
N SER A 203 -0.09 -14.77 10.27
CA SER A 203 -0.37 -15.19 8.90
C SER A 203 0.93 -15.30 8.09
N PRO A 204 1.82 -16.26 8.45
CA PRO A 204 3.15 -16.41 7.83
C PRO A 204 3.04 -17.16 6.49
N LEU A 205 2.36 -16.57 5.53
CA LEU A 205 1.97 -17.23 4.29
C LEU A 205 3.15 -17.55 3.37
N LEU A 206 4.11 -16.63 3.23
CA LEU A 206 5.29 -16.87 2.38
C LEU A 206 6.31 -17.75 3.07
N SER A 207 6.53 -17.57 4.38
CA SER A 207 7.55 -18.31 5.12
C SER A 207 7.12 -19.72 5.52
N LYS A 208 5.81 -19.94 5.81
CA LYS A 208 5.28 -21.22 6.31
C LYS A 208 4.11 -21.80 5.52
N GLY A 209 3.54 -21.06 4.56
CA GLY A 209 2.33 -21.48 3.84
C GLY A 209 1.02 -21.40 4.66
N GLU A 210 1.05 -20.70 5.79
CA GLU A 210 -0.08 -20.61 6.72
C GLU A 210 -0.78 -19.25 6.62
N ALA A 211 -2.09 -19.26 6.41
CA ALA A 211 -2.92 -18.04 6.42
C ALA A 211 -3.70 -17.95 7.74
N GLY A 212 -3.77 -16.75 8.33
CA GLY A 212 -4.46 -16.53 9.58
C GLY A 212 -4.99 -15.12 9.78
N SER A 213 -5.82 -14.93 10.80
CA SER A 213 -6.34 -13.61 11.16
C SER A 213 -5.30 -12.78 11.90
N HIS A 214 -5.14 -11.51 11.51
CA HIS A 214 -4.20 -10.58 12.14
C HIS A 214 -4.76 -9.14 12.13
N LYS A 215 -4.12 -8.24 12.92
CA LYS A 215 -4.53 -6.84 13.07
C LYS A 215 -3.69 -5.85 12.24
N ILE A 216 -2.67 -6.31 11.52
CA ILE A 216 -1.79 -5.44 10.70
C ILE A 216 -2.46 -5.17 9.36
N GLN A 217 -3.37 -4.21 9.35
CA GLN A 217 -4.13 -3.86 8.14
C GLN A 217 -3.19 -3.30 7.05
N GLY A 218 -3.46 -3.67 5.79
CA GLY A 218 -2.69 -3.21 4.62
C GLY A 218 -1.64 -4.19 4.11
N ILE A 219 -1.27 -5.20 4.90
CA ILE A 219 -0.40 -6.32 4.50
C ILE A 219 -1.06 -7.65 4.86
N GLY A 220 -0.52 -8.77 4.40
CA GLY A 220 -0.99 -10.11 4.76
C GLY A 220 -2.39 -10.43 4.21
N ALA A 221 -2.56 -10.47 2.91
CA ALA A 221 -3.86 -10.67 2.24
C ALA A 221 -4.44 -12.09 2.38
N ASN A 222 -3.77 -13.01 3.06
CA ASN A 222 -4.14 -14.43 3.21
C ASN A 222 -4.17 -15.24 1.90
N PHE A 223 -3.60 -14.71 0.84
CA PHE A 223 -3.32 -15.39 -0.42
C PHE A 223 -2.10 -14.74 -1.08
N ILE A 224 -1.47 -15.45 -2.01
CA ILE A 224 -0.33 -14.93 -2.77
C ILE A 224 -0.87 -14.17 -3.98
N PRO A 225 -0.67 -12.84 -4.06
CA PRO A 225 -1.12 -12.04 -5.20
C PRO A 225 -0.40 -12.42 -6.49
N ALA A 226 -1.10 -12.37 -7.63
CA ALA A 226 -0.51 -12.72 -8.93
C ALA A 226 0.66 -11.81 -9.33
N ILE A 227 0.62 -10.53 -8.92
CA ILE A 227 1.68 -9.57 -9.23
C ILE A 227 2.89 -9.63 -8.29
N LEU A 228 2.85 -10.46 -7.23
CA LEU A 228 3.97 -10.62 -6.31
C LEU A 228 5.10 -11.42 -6.99
N ASN A 229 6.24 -10.79 -7.16
CA ASN A 229 7.46 -11.46 -7.60
C ASN A 229 8.25 -11.96 -6.38
N LYS A 230 8.19 -13.26 -6.11
CA LYS A 230 8.89 -13.89 -4.98
C LYS A 230 10.41 -13.98 -5.21
N ASP A 231 10.85 -13.99 -6.46
CA ASP A 231 12.26 -14.18 -6.80
C ASP A 231 13.14 -12.98 -6.43
N VAL A 232 12.53 -11.82 -6.18
CA VAL A 232 13.27 -10.64 -5.71
C VAL A 232 13.47 -10.62 -4.19
N ILE A 233 12.78 -11.49 -3.44
CA ILE A 233 12.79 -11.52 -1.96
C ILE A 233 13.93 -12.41 -1.49
N ASP A 234 14.85 -11.85 -0.71
CA ASP A 234 15.99 -12.59 -0.15
C ASP A 234 15.71 -13.11 1.27
N GLU A 235 14.92 -12.37 2.06
CA GLU A 235 14.60 -12.70 3.45
C GLU A 235 13.15 -12.33 3.76
N ILE A 236 12.55 -13.07 4.71
CA ILE A 236 11.19 -12.78 5.20
C ILE A 236 11.28 -12.61 6.71
N ILE A 237 10.73 -11.50 7.22
CA ILE A 237 10.61 -11.22 8.65
C ILE A 237 9.14 -11.22 9.03
N THR A 238 8.77 -12.05 10.01
CA THR A 238 7.44 -12.04 10.60
C THR A 238 7.35 -11.03 11.73
N VAL A 239 6.24 -10.26 11.80
CA VAL A 239 6.01 -9.24 12.82
C VAL A 239 4.70 -9.53 13.55
N SER A 240 4.71 -9.48 14.88
CA SER A 240 3.51 -9.64 15.69
C SER A 240 2.59 -8.42 15.58
N ASN A 241 1.30 -8.61 15.91
CA ASN A 241 0.36 -7.49 16.00
C ASN A 241 0.82 -6.46 17.04
N GLU A 242 1.34 -6.92 18.17
CA GLU A 242 1.80 -6.09 19.27
C GLU A 242 3.02 -5.24 18.87
N ASP A 243 4.04 -5.87 18.26
CA ASP A 243 5.24 -5.17 17.80
C ASP A 243 4.89 -4.09 16.77
N ALA A 244 4.01 -4.40 15.82
CA ALA A 244 3.57 -3.45 14.81
C ALA A 244 2.85 -2.24 15.42
N ILE A 245 1.91 -2.48 16.35
CA ILE A 245 1.13 -1.42 17.00
C ILE A 245 2.02 -0.58 17.93
N ASN A 246 2.86 -1.21 18.76
CA ASN A 246 3.75 -0.50 19.67
C ASN A 246 4.76 0.35 18.92
N THR A 247 5.33 -0.15 17.82
CA THR A 247 6.24 0.62 16.98
C THR A 247 5.54 1.81 16.32
N ALA A 248 4.29 1.64 15.85
CA ALA A 248 3.52 2.76 15.32
C ALA A 248 3.22 3.82 16.41
N LYS A 249 2.88 3.40 17.64
CA LYS A 249 2.73 4.31 18.80
C LYS A 249 4.04 5.05 19.13
N ASP A 250 5.18 4.37 19.05
CA ASP A 250 6.49 4.98 19.30
C ASP A 250 6.88 5.95 18.18
N LEU A 251 6.56 5.64 16.92
CA LEU A 251 6.72 6.58 15.81
C LEU A 251 5.88 7.86 16.03
N ALA A 252 4.63 7.72 16.49
CA ALA A 252 3.77 8.85 16.82
C ALA A 252 4.35 9.73 17.94
N LYS A 253 4.91 9.14 19.00
CA LYS A 253 5.63 9.86 20.06
C LYS A 253 6.88 10.60 19.56
N ASN A 254 7.39 10.21 18.38
CA ASN A 254 8.49 10.88 17.69
C ASN A 254 8.02 11.80 16.55
N GLY A 255 6.73 12.15 16.50
CA GLY A 255 6.16 13.10 15.55
C GLY A 255 5.68 12.49 14.22
N LEU A 256 5.73 11.17 14.08
CA LEU A 256 5.33 10.47 12.85
C LEU A 256 4.02 9.69 13.08
N MET A 257 2.89 10.31 12.78
CA MET A 257 1.55 9.74 12.95
C MET A 257 1.20 8.82 11.78
N VAL A 258 1.71 7.59 11.81
CA VAL A 258 1.60 6.59 10.74
C VAL A 258 0.80 5.36 11.15
N GLY A 259 0.31 4.60 10.15
CA GLY A 259 -0.52 3.42 10.36
C GLY A 259 0.25 2.17 10.82
N ILE A 260 -0.52 1.12 11.16
CA ILE A 260 -0.02 -0.12 11.78
C ILE A 260 0.99 -0.84 10.86
N SER A 261 0.76 -0.88 9.55
CA SER A 261 1.70 -1.52 8.61
C SER A 261 3.03 -0.76 8.48
N SER A 262 3.03 0.55 8.73
CA SER A 262 4.26 1.34 8.84
C SER A 262 5.04 0.95 10.10
N GLY A 263 4.34 0.73 11.23
CA GLY A 263 4.93 0.19 12.45
C GLY A 263 5.58 -1.17 12.22
N ALA A 264 4.89 -2.09 11.52
CA ALA A 264 5.45 -3.39 11.17
C ALA A 264 6.72 -3.28 10.32
N ASN A 265 6.71 -2.41 9.32
CA ASN A 265 7.86 -2.15 8.46
C ASN A 265 9.06 -1.62 9.26
N VAL A 266 8.84 -0.62 10.12
CA VAL A 266 9.90 -0.02 10.94
C VAL A 266 10.41 -1.00 12.00
N PHE A 267 9.54 -1.81 12.60
CA PHE A 267 9.97 -2.87 13.52
C PHE A 267 10.94 -3.83 12.84
N ALA A 268 10.56 -4.41 11.70
CA ALA A 268 11.42 -5.33 10.95
C ALA A 268 12.75 -4.68 10.54
N ALA A 269 12.68 -3.44 10.05
CA ALA A 269 13.86 -2.67 9.66
C ALA A 269 14.77 -2.37 10.86
N SER A 270 14.21 -2.09 12.06
CA SER A 270 14.98 -1.85 13.29
C SER A 270 15.72 -3.09 13.79
N VAL A 271 15.12 -4.29 13.62
CA VAL A 271 15.78 -5.57 13.90
C VAL A 271 17.01 -5.73 13.02
N LEU A 272 16.89 -5.43 11.73
CA LEU A 272 18.01 -5.48 10.79
C LEU A 272 19.06 -4.40 11.08
N ALA A 273 18.66 -3.19 11.46
CA ALA A 273 19.59 -2.13 11.82
C ALA A 273 20.46 -2.49 13.05
N LYS A 274 19.90 -3.22 14.01
CA LYS A 274 20.67 -3.77 15.14
C LYS A 274 21.62 -4.88 14.71
N LYS A 275 21.19 -5.75 13.78
CA LYS A 275 21.99 -6.87 13.25
C LYS A 275 23.12 -6.38 12.33
N PHE A 276 22.89 -5.32 11.59
CA PHE A 276 23.79 -4.76 10.58
C PHE A 276 23.96 -3.23 10.76
N PRO A 277 24.68 -2.78 11.79
CA PRO A 277 24.75 -1.35 12.16
C PRO A 277 25.40 -0.46 11.09
N ASP A 278 26.26 -1.02 10.24
CA ASP A 278 26.94 -0.29 9.17
C ASP A 278 26.18 -0.27 7.85
N LYS A 279 25.02 -0.97 7.77
CA LYS A 279 24.23 -1.07 6.55
C LYS A 279 23.18 0.03 6.48
N LYS A 280 23.04 0.64 5.30
CA LYS A 280 21.99 1.59 5.00
C LYS A 280 20.70 0.83 4.69
N ILE A 281 19.67 1.05 5.50
CA ILE A 281 18.40 0.34 5.45
C ILE A 281 17.29 1.33 5.13
N LEU A 282 16.47 1.03 4.13
CA LEU A 282 15.28 1.80 3.80
C LEU A 282 14.02 0.97 4.00
N THR A 283 13.03 1.56 4.63
CA THR A 283 11.67 1.02 4.69
C THR A 283 10.63 2.03 4.18
N VAL A 284 9.33 1.72 4.32
CA VAL A 284 8.22 2.53 3.82
C VAL A 284 7.23 2.85 4.92
N LEU A 285 6.85 4.12 5.05
CA LEU A 285 5.73 4.60 5.87
C LEU A 285 4.50 4.72 4.97
N ASN A 286 3.65 3.71 5.02
CA ASN A 286 2.64 3.46 3.99
C ASN A 286 1.46 4.43 4.00
N ASP A 287 0.98 4.85 5.19
CA ASP A 287 -0.22 5.68 5.37
C ASP A 287 -0.23 6.37 6.75
N THR A 288 -1.25 7.19 6.98
CA THR A 288 -1.46 7.93 8.25
C THR A 288 -2.32 7.15 9.24
N ALA A 289 -2.21 7.51 10.54
CA ALA A 289 -2.89 6.83 11.64
C ALA A 289 -4.40 7.13 11.72
N GLU A 290 -4.91 8.26 11.21
CA GLU A 290 -6.30 8.69 11.38
C GLU A 290 -7.32 7.69 10.85
N ARG A 291 -6.95 6.88 9.87
CA ARG A 291 -7.80 5.81 9.32
C ARG A 291 -7.90 4.57 10.20
N TYR A 292 -7.25 4.60 11.38
CA TYR A 292 -7.22 3.53 12.40
C TYR A 292 -7.77 3.96 13.76
N LEU A 293 -8.50 5.11 13.84
CA LEU A 293 -9.03 5.68 15.09
C LEU A 293 -9.87 4.67 15.91
N SER A 294 -10.60 3.79 15.24
CA SER A 294 -11.42 2.74 15.87
C SER A 294 -10.67 1.42 16.13
N THR A 295 -9.31 1.43 16.12
CA THR A 295 -8.48 0.24 16.32
C THR A 295 -7.61 0.33 17.57
N ASP A 296 -6.92 -0.77 17.91
CA ASP A 296 -5.97 -0.87 19.04
C ASP A 296 -4.79 0.13 18.94
N LEU A 297 -4.59 0.77 17.78
CA LEU A 297 -3.56 1.80 17.64
C LEU A 297 -3.83 3.00 18.56
N PHE A 298 -5.10 3.32 18.79
CA PHE A 298 -5.53 4.43 19.63
C PHE A 298 -6.07 4.00 21.01
N ALA A 299 -6.07 2.70 21.31
CA ALA A 299 -6.49 2.15 22.59
C ALA A 299 -5.40 2.30 23.68
#